data_f47008659d445876cf95723cad9064ea
#
_entry.id   f47008659d445876cf95723cad9064ea
#
_cell.length_a   1.000
_cell.length_b   1.000
_cell.length_c   1.000
_cell.angle_alpha   90.00
_cell.angle_beta   90.00
_cell.angle_gamma   90.00
#
_symmetry.space_group_name_H-M   'P 1'
#
loop_
_entity.id
_entity.type
_entity.pdbx_description
1 polymer ?
#
loop_
_entity_poly.entity_id
_entity_poly.type
_entity_poly.pdbx_seq_one_letter_code
_entity_poly.pdbx_strand_id
1 'polypeptide(L)'
;MRSRRHWEKGNGTVMEIFGMGGTSRQRKAFFAALVGLIINLILGMVKIFAGWQSGFLSVIGDGFNNITDVGAVILLMMTFYYASKPSDKEHPFGHGRLEYVNSTVMSAIILYVGITLLVESVQKILHPEDSYFSIWTASALIVGIIAKLFLTWWYKRAGENLKSEAFNAYSADSFSDILSTTGVLVAACVEYFSGYHVDGIMGVIMSLFILYTGYGIMKEALNSIIGATPDAEMYEKIKTVILETPGVYGVHDPVSYTHLRAHETSAQLVC
;
A
#
# COMPACT_ATOMS: atom_id res chain seq x y z
N MET A 1 -15.47 -6.68 30.95
CA MET A 1 -14.07 -6.60 31.45
C MET A 1 -13.19 -7.84 31.15
N ARG A 2 -13.76 -9.01 30.86
CA ARG A 2 -12.96 -10.25 30.54
C ARG A 2 -12.40 -10.29 29.11
N SER A 3 -12.97 -9.61 28.15
CA SER A 3 -12.54 -9.63 26.74
C SER A 3 -11.25 -8.82 26.47
N ARG A 4 -10.96 -7.75 27.24
CA ARG A 4 -9.75 -6.96 27.08
C ARG A 4 -8.45 -7.71 27.47
N ARG A 5 -8.49 -8.63 28.42
CA ARG A 5 -7.30 -9.36 28.90
C ARG A 5 -6.82 -10.48 27.97
N HIS A 6 -7.67 -11.00 27.10
CA HIS A 6 -7.28 -12.04 26.13
C HIS A 6 -6.53 -11.43 24.93
N TRP A 7 -6.86 -10.19 24.55
CA TRP A 7 -6.19 -9.45 23.48
C TRP A 7 -4.75 -9.02 23.82
N GLU A 8 -4.48 -8.76 25.10
CA GLU A 8 -3.15 -8.33 25.53
C GLU A 8 -2.12 -9.48 25.58
N LYS A 9 -2.53 -10.72 25.84
CA LYS A 9 -1.63 -11.87 25.91
C LYS A 9 -1.19 -12.40 24.53
N GLY A 10 -2.03 -12.33 23.50
CA GLY A 10 -1.68 -12.78 22.14
C GLY A 10 -0.69 -11.85 21.41
N ASN A 11 -0.81 -10.53 21.65
CA ASN A 11 0.01 -9.53 21.00
C ASN A 11 1.46 -9.46 21.53
N GLY A 12 1.72 -9.90 22.75
CA GLY A 12 3.07 -9.92 23.33
C GLY A 12 4.01 -10.90 22.61
N THR A 13 3.50 -12.08 22.29
CA THR A 13 4.31 -13.17 21.75
C THR A 13 4.82 -12.92 20.32
N VAL A 14 3.99 -12.34 19.45
CA VAL A 14 4.37 -12.06 18.06
C VAL A 14 5.42 -10.94 17.98
N MET A 15 5.31 -9.92 18.83
CA MET A 15 6.27 -8.80 18.84
C MET A 15 7.58 -9.11 19.58
N GLU A 16 7.57 -10.00 20.55
CA GLU A 16 8.80 -10.53 21.14
C GLU A 16 9.63 -11.33 20.12
N ILE A 17 8.95 -12.05 19.22
CA ILE A 17 9.61 -12.75 18.10
C ILE A 17 10.29 -11.76 17.15
N PHE A 18 9.71 -10.56 16.93
CA PHE A 18 10.27 -9.51 16.08
C PHE A 18 11.13 -8.47 16.81
N GLY A 19 11.40 -8.64 18.12
CA GLY A 19 12.29 -7.78 18.90
C GLY A 19 11.82 -6.31 19.05
N MET A 20 10.51 -6.05 18.91
CA MET A 20 9.95 -4.70 18.92
C MET A 20 9.46 -4.29 20.31
N GLY A 21 10.27 -3.52 21.04
CA GLY A 21 9.91 -2.82 22.27
C GLY A 21 9.10 -1.53 22.00
N GLY A 22 7.94 -1.64 21.32
CA GLY A 22 7.15 -0.48 20.94
C GLY A 22 6.06 -0.08 21.94
N THR A 23 5.55 1.15 21.82
CA THR A 23 4.39 1.65 22.59
C THR A 23 3.13 0.83 22.30
N SER A 24 2.14 0.87 23.17
CA SER A 24 0.86 0.15 22.98
C SER A 24 0.17 0.54 21.67
N ARG A 25 0.37 1.76 21.17
CA ARG A 25 -0.14 2.25 19.87
C ARG A 25 0.54 1.54 18.70
N GLN A 26 1.87 1.42 18.72
CA GLN A 26 2.64 0.74 17.67
C GLN A 26 2.27 -0.74 17.57
N ARG A 27 2.09 -1.42 18.71
CA ARG A 27 1.65 -2.82 18.74
C ARG A 27 0.29 -3.03 18.08
N LYS A 28 -0.67 -2.14 18.35
CA LYS A 28 -2.01 -2.20 17.74
C LYS A 28 -1.95 -1.93 16.23
N ALA A 29 -1.15 -0.94 15.82
CA ALA A 29 -0.94 -0.62 14.40
C ALA A 29 -0.33 -1.80 13.64
N PHE A 30 0.73 -2.39 14.19
CA PHE A 30 1.37 -3.57 13.60
C PHE A 30 0.41 -4.75 13.46
N PHE A 31 -0.37 -5.05 14.50
CA PHE A 31 -1.37 -6.12 14.44
C PHE A 31 -2.47 -5.83 13.41
N ALA A 32 -2.95 -4.60 13.33
CA ALA A 32 -3.95 -4.22 12.35
C ALA A 32 -3.43 -4.38 10.91
N ALA A 33 -2.17 -3.99 10.66
CA ALA A 33 -1.49 -4.18 9.38
C ALA A 33 -1.27 -5.67 9.07
N LEU A 34 -0.85 -6.48 10.04
CA LEU A 34 -0.61 -7.91 9.87
C LEU A 34 -1.88 -8.67 9.45
N VAL A 35 -3.03 -8.34 10.03
CA VAL A 35 -4.32 -8.93 9.63
C VAL A 35 -4.61 -8.64 8.16
N GLY A 36 -4.44 -7.40 7.72
CA GLY A 36 -4.65 -7.04 6.33
C GLY A 36 -3.65 -7.71 5.37
N LEU A 37 -2.38 -7.81 5.78
CA LEU A 37 -1.35 -8.51 5.00
C LEU A 37 -1.75 -9.96 4.75
N ILE A 38 -2.13 -10.69 5.80
CA ILE A 38 -2.51 -12.11 5.68
C ILE A 38 -3.74 -12.27 4.77
N ILE A 39 -4.75 -11.43 4.95
CA ILE A 39 -5.97 -11.49 4.14
C ILE A 39 -5.67 -11.18 2.68
N ASN A 40 -4.94 -10.09 2.36
CA ASN A 40 -4.59 -9.74 0.99
C ASN A 40 -3.71 -10.81 0.33
N LEU A 41 -2.77 -11.41 1.06
CA LEU A 41 -1.94 -12.49 0.55
C LEU A 41 -2.78 -13.73 0.17
N ILE A 42 -3.69 -14.15 1.05
CA ILE A 42 -4.58 -15.29 0.78
C ILE A 42 -5.48 -14.97 -0.41
N LEU A 43 -6.09 -13.79 -0.46
CA LEU A 43 -6.96 -13.37 -1.56
C LEU A 43 -6.19 -13.32 -2.89
N GLY A 44 -4.99 -12.75 -2.90
CA GLY A 44 -4.14 -12.69 -4.09
C GLY A 44 -3.85 -14.09 -4.64
N MET A 45 -3.39 -15.00 -3.79
CA MET A 45 -3.10 -16.38 -4.19
C MET A 45 -4.35 -17.12 -4.71
N VAL A 46 -5.48 -17.00 -4.01
CA VAL A 46 -6.73 -17.66 -4.40
C VAL A 46 -7.24 -17.13 -5.75
N LYS A 47 -7.23 -15.80 -5.95
CA LYS A 47 -7.66 -15.18 -7.21
C LYS A 47 -6.74 -15.52 -8.39
N ILE A 48 -5.42 -15.45 -8.19
CA ILE A 48 -4.45 -15.83 -9.24
C ILE A 48 -4.66 -17.30 -9.66
N PHE A 49 -4.79 -18.20 -8.67
CA PHE A 49 -5.03 -19.61 -8.96
C PHE A 49 -6.38 -19.84 -9.67
N ALA A 50 -7.44 -19.21 -9.21
CA ALA A 50 -8.77 -19.30 -9.82
C ALA A 50 -8.78 -18.74 -11.26
N GLY A 51 -8.12 -17.59 -11.48
CA GLY A 51 -7.99 -16.97 -12.81
C GLY A 51 -7.15 -17.81 -13.76
N TRP A 52 -6.04 -18.39 -13.28
CA TRP A 52 -5.20 -19.28 -14.08
C TRP A 52 -5.96 -20.56 -14.50
N GLN A 53 -6.71 -21.16 -13.58
CA GLN A 53 -7.51 -22.36 -13.87
C GLN A 53 -8.65 -22.09 -14.85
N SER A 54 -9.26 -20.90 -14.80
CA SER A 54 -10.41 -20.52 -15.64
C SER A 54 -10.03 -19.80 -16.94
N GLY A 55 -8.76 -19.40 -17.09
CA GLY A 55 -8.29 -18.61 -18.24
C GLY A 55 -8.73 -17.14 -18.20
N PHE A 56 -9.27 -16.63 -17.06
CA PHE A 56 -9.67 -15.22 -16.92
C PHE A 56 -8.50 -14.32 -16.50
N LEU A 57 -7.98 -13.53 -17.45
CA LEU A 57 -6.87 -12.59 -17.20
C LEU A 57 -7.28 -11.45 -16.27
N SER A 58 -8.53 -11.00 -16.34
CA SER A 58 -9.05 -9.98 -15.41
C SER A 58 -9.03 -10.44 -13.96
N VAL A 59 -9.31 -11.72 -13.69
CA VAL A 59 -9.26 -12.31 -12.35
C VAL A 59 -7.80 -12.44 -11.87
N ILE A 60 -6.88 -12.79 -12.76
CA ILE A 60 -5.44 -12.82 -12.46
C ILE A 60 -4.96 -11.40 -12.10
N GLY A 61 -5.36 -10.39 -12.88
CA GLY A 61 -5.02 -8.99 -12.62
C GLY A 61 -5.54 -8.49 -11.28
N ASP A 62 -6.78 -8.83 -10.94
CA ASP A 62 -7.37 -8.51 -9.62
C ASP A 62 -6.64 -9.26 -8.48
N GLY A 63 -6.13 -10.47 -8.72
CA GLY A 63 -5.26 -11.18 -7.80
C GLY A 63 -3.90 -10.49 -7.61
N PHE A 64 -3.27 -10.03 -8.68
CA PHE A 64 -2.02 -9.25 -8.58
C PHE A 64 -2.22 -7.92 -7.88
N ASN A 65 -3.36 -7.25 -8.03
CA ASN A 65 -3.69 -6.06 -7.25
C ASN A 65 -3.63 -6.36 -5.74
N ASN A 66 -4.22 -7.47 -5.28
CA ASN A 66 -4.12 -7.87 -3.87
C ASN A 66 -2.68 -8.18 -3.42
N ILE A 67 -1.82 -8.71 -4.30
CA ILE A 67 -0.38 -8.90 -3.99
C ILE A 67 0.34 -7.56 -3.88
N THR A 68 -0.04 -6.57 -4.70
CA THR A 68 0.45 -5.19 -4.58
C THR A 68 0.12 -4.59 -3.22
N ASP A 69 -1.10 -4.81 -2.73
CA ASP A 69 -1.52 -4.36 -1.40
C ASP A 69 -0.68 -5.00 -0.28
N VAL A 70 -0.31 -6.28 -0.44
CA VAL A 70 0.63 -6.94 0.48
C VAL A 70 1.96 -6.18 0.54
N GLY A 71 2.50 -5.79 -0.63
CA GLY A 71 3.71 -4.97 -0.71
C GLY A 71 3.55 -3.64 0.03
N ALA A 72 2.45 -2.94 -0.18
CA ALA A 72 2.15 -1.67 0.49
C ALA A 72 2.05 -1.84 2.02
N VAL A 73 1.39 -2.89 2.49
CA VAL A 73 1.28 -3.18 3.93
C VAL A 73 2.64 -3.54 4.54
N ILE A 74 3.50 -4.30 3.82
CA ILE A 74 4.87 -4.58 4.27
C ILE A 74 5.65 -3.28 4.43
N LEU A 75 5.57 -2.36 3.48
CA LEU A 75 6.20 -1.05 3.56
C LEU A 75 5.71 -0.27 4.80
N LEU A 76 4.40 -0.27 5.06
CA LEU A 76 3.84 0.33 6.27
C LEU A 76 4.44 -0.27 7.54
N MET A 77 4.52 -1.60 7.61
CA MET A 77 5.10 -2.31 8.76
C MET A 77 6.58 -1.98 8.94
N MET A 78 7.35 -1.92 7.84
CA MET A 78 8.76 -1.54 7.85
C MET A 78 8.94 -0.10 8.34
N THR A 79 8.10 0.83 7.92
CA THR A 79 8.10 2.22 8.41
C THR A 79 7.97 2.26 9.93
N PHE A 80 7.02 1.54 10.50
CA PHE A 80 6.86 1.45 11.96
C PHE A 80 8.05 0.78 12.66
N TYR A 81 8.69 -0.19 12.01
CA TYR A 81 9.87 -0.88 12.57
C TYR A 81 11.12 0.00 12.54
N TYR A 82 11.46 0.58 11.38
CA TYR A 82 12.69 1.36 11.22
C TYR A 82 12.61 2.73 11.90
N ALA A 83 11.43 3.35 11.98
CA ALA A 83 11.23 4.58 12.73
C ALA A 83 11.57 4.44 14.24
N SER A 84 11.68 3.22 14.75
CA SER A 84 12.06 2.95 16.13
C SER A 84 13.56 2.70 16.35
N LYS A 85 14.36 2.50 15.27
CA LYS A 85 15.82 2.26 15.39
C LYS A 85 16.61 3.57 15.51
N PRO A 86 17.50 3.70 16.50
CA PRO A 86 18.44 4.82 16.56
C PRO A 86 19.44 4.78 15.40
N SER A 87 19.99 5.93 15.02
CA SER A 87 21.14 6.02 14.11
C SER A 87 22.31 5.20 14.66
N ASP A 88 23.05 4.52 13.79
CA ASP A 88 24.25 3.77 14.10
C ASP A 88 25.49 4.42 13.46
N LYS A 89 26.69 3.81 13.67
CA LYS A 89 27.93 4.37 13.15
C LYS A 89 28.05 4.27 11.62
N GLU A 90 27.38 3.31 11.02
CA GLU A 90 27.38 3.10 9.55
C GLU A 90 26.32 3.97 8.87
N HIS A 91 25.24 4.28 9.57
CA HIS A 91 24.13 5.11 9.09
C HIS A 91 23.85 6.28 10.06
N PRO A 92 24.70 7.32 10.08
CA PRO A 92 24.58 8.46 11.00
C PRO A 92 23.24 9.22 10.85
N PHE A 93 22.68 9.20 9.63
CA PHE A 93 21.38 9.84 9.30
C PHE A 93 20.18 8.92 9.51
N GLY A 94 20.38 7.70 10.08
CA GLY A 94 19.33 6.71 10.28
C GLY A 94 18.95 5.93 9.01
N HIS A 95 18.03 4.98 9.16
CA HIS A 95 17.66 4.01 8.13
C HIS A 95 16.37 4.41 7.35
N GLY A 96 15.84 5.61 7.58
CA GLY A 96 14.55 6.04 6.99
C GLY A 96 14.48 6.00 5.46
N ARG A 97 15.61 6.18 4.77
CA ARG A 97 15.66 6.14 3.30
C ARG A 97 15.47 4.76 2.69
N LEU A 98 15.65 3.68 3.47
CA LEU A 98 15.39 2.31 3.00
C LEU A 98 13.94 2.10 2.61
N GLU A 99 13.01 2.84 3.19
CA GLU A 99 11.60 2.83 2.82
C GLU A 99 11.42 3.23 1.34
N TYR A 100 12.05 4.31 0.91
CA TYR A 100 11.95 4.80 -0.48
C TYR A 100 12.61 3.87 -1.50
N VAL A 101 13.75 3.26 -1.13
CA VAL A 101 14.41 2.25 -1.97
C VAL A 101 13.49 1.04 -2.14
N ASN A 102 12.89 0.60 -1.06
CA ASN A 102 11.96 -0.53 -1.08
C ASN A 102 10.70 -0.24 -1.90
N SER A 103 10.12 0.96 -1.74
CA SER A 103 9.00 1.44 -2.55
C SER A 103 9.34 1.50 -4.05
N THR A 104 10.58 1.91 -4.39
CA THR A 104 11.05 1.94 -5.78
C THR A 104 11.16 0.53 -6.36
N VAL A 105 11.71 -0.43 -5.62
CA VAL A 105 11.81 -1.83 -6.08
C VAL A 105 10.41 -2.44 -6.25
N MET A 106 9.52 -2.25 -5.27
CA MET A 106 8.14 -2.75 -5.36
C MET A 106 7.39 -2.16 -6.53
N SER A 107 7.47 -0.84 -6.74
CA SER A 107 6.79 -0.20 -7.88
C SER A 107 7.34 -0.67 -9.23
N ALA A 108 8.64 -0.97 -9.34
CA ALA A 108 9.20 -1.57 -10.55
C ALA A 108 8.61 -2.96 -10.85
N ILE A 109 8.44 -3.79 -9.81
CA ILE A 109 7.78 -5.10 -9.94
C ILE A 109 6.32 -4.94 -10.38
N ILE A 110 5.58 -4.00 -9.75
CA ILE A 110 4.18 -3.70 -10.09
C ILE A 110 4.06 -3.26 -11.56
N LEU A 111 4.94 -2.35 -12.01
CA LEU A 111 4.96 -1.90 -13.41
C LEU A 111 5.26 -3.05 -14.38
N TYR A 112 6.22 -3.92 -14.04
CA TYR A 112 6.51 -5.11 -14.86
C TYR A 112 5.29 -6.02 -15.00
N VAL A 113 4.62 -6.35 -13.89
CA VAL A 113 3.39 -7.15 -13.88
C VAL A 113 2.28 -6.48 -14.69
N GLY A 114 2.09 -5.16 -14.51
CA GLY A 114 1.08 -4.39 -15.27
C GLY A 114 1.33 -4.42 -16.78
N ILE A 115 2.59 -4.28 -17.22
CA ILE A 115 2.96 -4.36 -18.65
C ILE A 115 2.69 -5.77 -19.18
N THR A 116 3.11 -6.81 -18.46
CA THR A 116 2.90 -8.21 -18.88
C THR A 116 1.41 -8.50 -19.04
N LEU A 117 0.59 -8.14 -18.04
CA LEU A 117 -0.85 -8.33 -18.08
C LEU A 117 -1.50 -7.55 -19.23
N LEU A 118 -1.01 -6.33 -19.53
CA LEU A 118 -1.51 -5.53 -20.66
C LEU A 118 -1.24 -6.24 -21.99
N VAL A 119 -0.02 -6.73 -22.19
CA VAL A 119 0.35 -7.46 -23.43
C VAL A 119 -0.50 -8.71 -23.60
N GLU A 120 -0.65 -9.52 -22.55
CA GLU A 120 -1.47 -10.74 -22.57
C GLU A 120 -2.95 -10.42 -22.84
N SER A 121 -3.49 -9.36 -22.22
CA SER A 121 -4.88 -8.93 -22.43
C SER A 121 -5.14 -8.45 -23.87
N VAL A 122 -4.20 -7.71 -24.46
CA VAL A 122 -4.27 -7.29 -25.88
C VAL A 122 -4.18 -8.50 -26.80
N GLN A 123 -3.29 -9.45 -26.51
CA GLN A 123 -3.20 -10.69 -27.28
C GLN A 123 -4.51 -11.50 -27.22
N LYS A 124 -5.14 -11.56 -26.05
CA LYS A 124 -6.44 -12.24 -25.88
C LYS A 124 -7.58 -11.55 -26.62
N ILE A 125 -7.54 -10.24 -26.81
CA ILE A 125 -8.50 -9.52 -27.66
C ILE A 125 -8.30 -9.87 -29.16
N LEU A 126 -7.02 -9.95 -29.59
CA LEU A 126 -6.69 -10.24 -31.00
C LEU A 126 -6.88 -11.72 -31.35
N HIS A 127 -6.63 -12.60 -30.40
CA HIS A 127 -6.74 -14.06 -30.52
C HIS A 127 -7.58 -14.57 -29.35
N PRO A 128 -8.92 -14.48 -29.43
CA PRO A 128 -9.79 -14.90 -28.33
C PRO A 128 -9.59 -16.38 -28.01
N GLU A 129 -9.29 -16.66 -26.75
CA GLU A 129 -9.24 -18.00 -26.20
C GLU A 129 -10.45 -18.21 -25.31
N ASP A 130 -10.98 -19.43 -25.30
CA ASP A 130 -12.14 -19.78 -24.48
C ASP A 130 -11.79 -19.68 -23.01
N SER A 131 -12.50 -18.82 -22.28
CA SER A 131 -12.46 -18.76 -20.83
C SER A 131 -13.61 -19.56 -20.24
N TYR A 132 -13.32 -20.35 -19.21
CA TYR A 132 -14.32 -21.21 -18.59
C TYR A 132 -14.78 -20.60 -17.27
N PHE A 133 -15.98 -19.98 -17.28
CA PHE A 133 -16.59 -19.50 -16.05
C PHE A 133 -16.86 -20.69 -15.13
N SER A 134 -16.10 -20.75 -14.04
CA SER A 134 -16.25 -21.79 -13.03
C SER A 134 -16.94 -21.23 -11.78
N ILE A 135 -17.73 -22.08 -11.12
CA ILE A 135 -18.29 -21.75 -9.80
C ILE A 135 -17.19 -21.40 -8.80
N TRP A 136 -15.99 -21.96 -8.96
CA TRP A 136 -14.81 -21.65 -8.15
C TRP A 136 -14.32 -20.22 -8.36
N THR A 137 -14.29 -19.76 -9.62
CA THR A 137 -13.91 -18.39 -9.97
C THR A 137 -14.89 -17.38 -9.40
N ALA A 138 -16.21 -17.63 -9.57
CA ALA A 138 -17.24 -16.80 -8.99
C ALA A 138 -17.15 -16.76 -7.45
N SER A 139 -16.96 -17.92 -6.82
CA SER A 139 -16.85 -18.00 -5.35
C SER A 139 -15.61 -17.26 -4.83
N ALA A 140 -14.46 -17.35 -5.53
CA ALA A 140 -13.24 -16.64 -5.18
C ALA A 140 -13.43 -15.10 -5.23
N LEU A 141 -14.12 -14.59 -6.26
CA LEU A 141 -14.44 -13.16 -6.38
C LEU A 141 -15.40 -12.69 -5.29
N ILE A 142 -16.48 -13.45 -5.02
CA ILE A 142 -17.46 -13.13 -3.98
C ILE A 142 -16.80 -13.14 -2.60
N VAL A 143 -16.02 -14.16 -2.28
CA VAL A 143 -15.25 -14.23 -1.03
C VAL A 143 -14.28 -13.05 -0.95
N GLY A 144 -13.65 -12.67 -2.07
CA GLY A 144 -12.80 -11.50 -2.17
C GLY A 144 -13.53 -10.21 -1.80
N ILE A 145 -14.72 -9.99 -2.34
CA ILE A 145 -15.56 -8.81 -2.01
C ILE A 145 -15.90 -8.79 -0.52
N ILE A 146 -16.32 -9.91 0.05
CA ILE A 146 -16.69 -10.01 1.48
C ILE A 146 -15.45 -9.73 2.36
N ALA A 147 -14.30 -10.28 2.01
CA ALA A 147 -13.07 -10.06 2.76
C ALA A 147 -12.59 -8.59 2.66
N LYS A 148 -12.72 -7.93 1.50
CA LYS A 148 -12.40 -6.51 1.32
C LYS A 148 -13.40 -5.60 2.06
N LEU A 149 -14.68 -5.95 2.15
CA LEU A 149 -15.66 -5.27 3.01
C LEU A 149 -15.22 -5.33 4.49
N PHE A 150 -14.77 -6.51 4.94
CA PHE A 150 -14.22 -6.67 6.28
C PHE A 150 -12.98 -5.81 6.48
N LEU A 151 -12.02 -5.79 5.51
CA LEU A 151 -10.81 -4.99 5.60
C LEU A 151 -11.11 -3.48 5.61
N THR A 152 -12.04 -3.01 4.80
CA THR A 152 -12.50 -1.61 4.80
C THR A 152 -12.98 -1.19 6.20
N TRP A 153 -13.86 -2.00 6.80
CA TRP A 153 -14.32 -1.76 8.15
C TRP A 153 -13.19 -1.84 9.20
N TRP A 154 -12.32 -2.85 9.08
CA TRP A 154 -11.20 -3.08 9.98
C TRP A 154 -10.20 -1.93 9.99
N TYR A 155 -9.78 -1.48 8.81
CA TYR A 155 -8.85 -0.37 8.67
C TYR A 155 -9.46 0.97 9.10
N LYS A 156 -10.73 1.22 8.77
CA LYS A 156 -11.44 2.41 9.26
C LYS A 156 -11.45 2.48 10.78
N ARG A 157 -11.77 1.37 11.42
CA ARG A 157 -11.77 1.29 12.90
C ARG A 157 -10.35 1.45 13.48
N ALA A 158 -9.34 0.91 12.83
CA ALA A 158 -7.95 1.10 13.23
C ALA A 158 -7.53 2.57 13.07
N GLY A 159 -7.88 3.22 11.97
CA GLY A 159 -7.63 4.65 11.70
C GLY A 159 -8.20 5.55 12.78
N GLU A 160 -9.47 5.36 13.13
CA GLU A 160 -10.16 6.09 14.20
C GLU A 160 -9.50 5.89 15.57
N ASN A 161 -9.22 4.63 15.94
CA ASN A 161 -8.65 4.29 17.26
C ASN A 161 -7.20 4.75 17.42
N LEU A 162 -6.42 4.73 16.34
CA LEU A 162 -5.00 5.06 16.33
C LEU A 162 -4.73 6.50 15.87
N LYS A 163 -5.77 7.23 15.44
CA LYS A 163 -5.66 8.57 14.82
C LYS A 163 -4.61 8.55 13.72
N SER A 164 -4.72 7.61 12.79
CA SER A 164 -3.74 7.36 11.74
C SER A 164 -4.38 7.54 10.37
N GLU A 165 -3.93 8.56 9.64
CA GLU A 165 -4.31 8.84 8.24
C GLU A 165 -3.98 7.66 7.31
N ALA A 166 -2.86 6.95 7.57
CA ALA A 166 -2.46 5.80 6.78
C ALA A 166 -3.53 4.70 6.79
N PHE A 167 -4.10 4.35 7.95
CA PHE A 167 -5.17 3.36 8.01
C PHE A 167 -6.47 3.83 7.37
N ASN A 168 -6.76 5.14 7.38
CA ASN A 168 -7.89 5.70 6.64
C ASN A 168 -7.67 5.55 5.12
N ALA A 169 -6.45 5.80 4.64
CA ALA A 169 -6.09 5.60 3.25
C ALA A 169 -6.22 4.12 2.84
N TYR A 170 -5.74 3.16 3.65
CA TYR A 170 -5.93 1.72 3.40
C TYR A 170 -7.39 1.28 3.42
N SER A 171 -8.24 1.94 4.23
CA SER A 171 -9.68 1.71 4.20
C SER A 171 -10.31 2.14 2.87
N ALA A 172 -9.92 3.32 2.36
CA ALA A 172 -10.38 3.82 1.06
C ALA A 172 -9.90 2.96 -0.11
N ASP A 173 -8.65 2.50 -0.05
CA ASP A 173 -8.04 1.59 -1.01
C ASP A 173 -8.79 0.25 -1.06
N SER A 174 -9.01 -0.40 0.10
CA SER A 174 -9.80 -1.62 0.18
C SER A 174 -11.23 -1.45 -0.33
N PHE A 175 -11.83 -0.26 -0.20
CA PHE A 175 -13.14 0.04 -0.79
C PHE A 175 -13.06 0.14 -2.32
N SER A 176 -12.01 0.76 -2.87
CA SER A 176 -11.78 0.82 -4.32
C SER A 176 -11.61 -0.59 -4.92
N ASP A 177 -10.97 -1.49 -4.20
CA ASP A 177 -10.81 -2.89 -4.61
C ASP A 177 -12.14 -3.64 -4.69
N ILE A 178 -13.11 -3.31 -3.83
CA ILE A 178 -14.47 -3.88 -3.94
C ILE A 178 -15.09 -3.51 -5.28
N LEU A 179 -14.96 -2.24 -5.70
CA LEU A 179 -15.49 -1.77 -6.98
C LEU A 179 -14.81 -2.48 -8.16
N SER A 180 -13.48 -2.60 -8.10
CA SER A 180 -12.67 -3.30 -9.10
C SER A 180 -13.06 -4.79 -9.22
N THR A 181 -13.05 -5.53 -8.10
CA THR A 181 -13.43 -6.95 -8.08
C THR A 181 -14.89 -7.17 -8.52
N THR A 182 -15.79 -6.23 -8.19
CA THR A 182 -17.18 -6.28 -8.66
C THR A 182 -17.26 -6.11 -10.18
N GLY A 183 -16.46 -5.20 -10.76
CA GLY A 183 -16.33 -5.01 -12.21
C GLY A 183 -15.85 -6.29 -12.91
N VAL A 184 -14.84 -6.96 -12.36
CA VAL A 184 -14.33 -8.24 -12.87
C VAL A 184 -15.42 -9.34 -12.78
N LEU A 185 -16.16 -9.42 -11.68
CA LEU A 185 -17.25 -10.37 -11.53
C LEU A 185 -18.37 -10.13 -12.55
N VAL A 186 -18.73 -8.87 -12.79
CA VAL A 186 -19.74 -8.50 -13.80
C VAL A 186 -19.25 -8.89 -15.19
N ALA A 187 -17.99 -8.60 -15.55
CA ALA A 187 -17.42 -8.99 -16.84
C ALA A 187 -17.45 -10.50 -17.05
N ALA A 188 -17.05 -11.29 -16.04
CA ALA A 188 -17.09 -12.74 -16.08
C ALA A 188 -18.54 -13.27 -16.23
N CYS A 189 -19.53 -12.67 -15.57
CA CYS A 189 -20.93 -13.00 -15.74
C CYS A 189 -21.43 -12.67 -17.16
N VAL A 190 -21.10 -11.49 -17.70
CA VAL A 190 -21.46 -11.10 -19.07
C VAL A 190 -20.91 -12.09 -20.07
N GLU A 191 -19.66 -12.50 -19.96
CA GLU A 191 -19.04 -13.47 -20.83
C GLU A 191 -19.74 -14.82 -20.77
N TYR A 192 -20.08 -15.29 -19.58
CA TYR A 192 -20.81 -16.54 -19.38
C TYR A 192 -22.20 -16.56 -20.03
N PHE A 193 -22.99 -15.47 -19.89
CA PHE A 193 -24.36 -15.42 -20.40
C PHE A 193 -24.47 -14.99 -21.87
N SER A 194 -23.57 -14.15 -22.35
CA SER A 194 -23.65 -13.59 -23.69
C SER A 194 -22.76 -14.31 -24.71
N GLY A 195 -21.75 -15.06 -24.26
CA GLY A 195 -20.73 -15.65 -25.10
C GLY A 195 -19.76 -14.66 -25.76
N TYR A 196 -19.84 -13.35 -25.39
CA TYR A 196 -18.87 -12.34 -25.84
C TYR A 196 -17.63 -12.39 -24.99
N HIS A 197 -16.46 -12.45 -25.63
CA HIS A 197 -15.15 -12.42 -24.93
C HIS A 197 -14.84 -11.02 -24.39
N VAL A 198 -15.35 -10.71 -23.19
CA VAL A 198 -15.20 -9.39 -22.54
C VAL A 198 -13.97 -9.37 -21.63
N ASP A 199 -13.45 -10.52 -21.24
CA ASP A 199 -12.35 -10.65 -20.28
C ASP A 199 -11.07 -9.95 -20.76
N GLY A 200 -10.70 -10.04 -22.03
CA GLY A 200 -9.56 -9.33 -22.58
C GLY A 200 -9.66 -7.81 -22.42
N ILE A 201 -10.85 -7.25 -22.63
CA ILE A 201 -11.10 -5.80 -22.45
C ILE A 201 -10.98 -5.44 -20.96
N MET A 202 -11.55 -6.25 -20.09
CA MET A 202 -11.47 -6.04 -18.65
C MET A 202 -10.04 -6.21 -18.14
N GLY A 203 -9.27 -7.16 -18.71
CA GLY A 203 -7.85 -7.32 -18.44
C GLY A 203 -7.03 -6.06 -18.81
N VAL A 204 -7.32 -5.41 -19.95
CA VAL A 204 -6.71 -4.11 -20.32
C VAL A 204 -7.04 -3.04 -19.27
N ILE A 205 -8.30 -2.92 -18.86
CA ILE A 205 -8.70 -1.94 -17.85
C ILE A 205 -7.94 -2.17 -16.53
N MET A 206 -7.86 -3.42 -16.07
CA MET A 206 -7.14 -3.79 -14.86
C MET A 206 -5.64 -3.54 -14.98
N SER A 207 -5.03 -3.87 -16.12
CA SER A 207 -3.59 -3.62 -16.34
C SER A 207 -3.26 -2.13 -16.33
N LEU A 208 -4.11 -1.28 -16.95
CA LEU A 208 -3.95 0.18 -16.92
C LEU A 208 -4.09 0.73 -15.49
N PHE A 209 -5.01 0.19 -14.69
CA PHE A 209 -5.16 0.55 -13.29
C PHE A 209 -3.90 0.19 -12.48
N ILE A 210 -3.36 -1.02 -12.67
CA ILE A 210 -2.11 -1.47 -12.02
C ILE A 210 -0.93 -0.56 -12.43
N LEU A 211 -0.81 -0.24 -13.73
CA LEU A 211 0.24 0.65 -14.24
C LEU A 211 0.13 2.07 -13.67
N TYR A 212 -1.09 2.61 -13.58
CA TYR A 212 -1.34 3.92 -12.97
C TYR A 212 -0.91 3.95 -11.50
N THR A 213 -1.30 2.94 -10.72
CA THR A 213 -0.92 2.81 -9.32
C THR A 213 0.58 2.63 -9.15
N GLY A 214 1.21 1.73 -9.93
CA GLY A 214 2.65 1.50 -9.93
C GLY A 214 3.46 2.75 -10.29
N TYR A 215 3.01 3.52 -11.29
CA TYR A 215 3.63 4.81 -11.65
C TYR A 215 3.53 5.83 -10.52
N GLY A 216 2.37 5.92 -9.85
CA GLY A 216 2.17 6.80 -8.69
C GLY A 216 3.16 6.51 -7.56
N ILE A 217 3.26 5.24 -7.16
CA ILE A 217 4.21 4.78 -6.12
C ILE A 217 5.66 5.05 -6.52
N MET A 218 6.04 4.75 -7.79
CA MET A 218 7.38 5.00 -8.31
C MET A 218 7.73 6.48 -8.25
N LYS A 219 6.84 7.35 -8.73
CA LYS A 219 7.05 8.79 -8.73
C LYS A 219 7.25 9.35 -7.32
N GLU A 220 6.42 8.92 -6.37
CA GLU A 220 6.51 9.35 -4.98
C GLU A 220 7.81 8.88 -4.33
N ALA A 221 8.18 7.60 -4.52
CA ALA A 221 9.42 7.04 -4.01
C ALA A 221 10.66 7.77 -4.57
N LEU A 222 10.71 8.00 -5.88
CA LEU A 222 11.82 8.71 -6.52
C LEU A 222 11.90 10.16 -6.06
N ASN A 223 10.79 10.88 -5.96
CA ASN A 223 10.77 12.24 -5.45
C ASN A 223 11.32 12.31 -4.01
N SER A 224 10.99 11.32 -3.18
CA SER A 224 11.48 11.25 -1.80
C SER A 224 12.97 10.91 -1.71
N ILE A 225 13.51 10.12 -2.67
CA ILE A 225 14.95 9.83 -2.77
C ILE A 225 15.72 11.06 -3.24
N ILE A 226 15.22 11.77 -4.25
CA ILE A 226 15.86 12.97 -4.83
C ILE A 226 15.79 14.14 -3.83
N GLY A 227 14.78 14.20 -3.01
CA GLY A 227 14.50 15.28 -2.06
C GLY A 227 13.32 16.12 -2.53
N ALA A 228 12.13 15.78 -2.08
CA ALA A 228 10.93 16.58 -2.33
C ALA A 228 11.00 17.90 -1.56
N THR A 229 10.58 18.99 -2.20
CA THR A 229 10.43 20.28 -1.53
C THR A 229 9.37 20.14 -0.42
N PRO A 230 9.62 20.66 0.79
CA PRO A 230 8.61 20.69 1.84
C PRO A 230 7.34 21.43 1.36
N ASP A 231 6.20 21.09 1.94
CA ASP A 231 4.96 21.81 1.68
C ASP A 231 5.16 23.31 1.86
N ALA A 232 4.73 24.09 0.88
CA ALA A 232 4.91 25.56 0.87
C ALA A 232 4.35 26.22 2.14
N GLU A 233 3.26 25.71 2.70
CA GLU A 233 2.68 26.20 3.94
C GLU A 233 3.60 25.93 5.15
N MET A 234 4.19 24.75 5.23
CA MET A 234 5.13 24.38 6.27
C MET A 234 6.43 25.20 6.16
N TYR A 235 6.92 25.41 4.93
CA TYR A 235 8.09 26.24 4.65
C TYR A 235 7.92 27.66 5.17
N GLU A 236 6.81 28.33 4.83
CA GLU A 236 6.53 29.70 5.28
C GLU A 236 6.30 29.77 6.79
N LYS A 237 5.69 28.78 7.42
CA LYS A 237 5.57 28.72 8.88
C LYS A 237 6.93 28.65 9.57
N ILE A 238 7.82 27.77 9.09
CA ILE A 238 9.18 27.63 9.64
C ILE A 238 9.96 28.94 9.47
N LYS A 239 9.91 29.53 8.28
CA LYS A 239 10.57 30.79 7.97
C LYS A 239 10.06 31.94 8.87
N THR A 240 8.77 32.03 9.10
CA THR A 240 8.17 33.03 9.99
C THR A 240 8.68 32.85 11.41
N VAL A 241 8.67 31.64 11.97
CA VAL A 241 9.15 31.36 13.34
C VAL A 241 10.64 31.70 13.47
N ILE A 242 11.46 31.43 12.45
CA ILE A 242 12.90 31.76 12.47
C ILE A 242 13.10 33.27 12.45
N LEU A 243 12.35 34.02 11.61
CA LEU A 243 12.46 35.48 11.49
C LEU A 243 11.91 36.23 12.72
N GLU A 244 11.00 35.62 13.50
CA GLU A 244 10.50 36.15 14.76
C GLU A 244 11.52 35.99 15.91
N THR A 245 12.60 35.23 15.71
CA THR A 245 13.63 35.02 16.73
C THR A 245 14.52 36.26 16.84
N PRO A 246 14.68 36.89 18.03
CA PRO A 246 15.52 38.08 18.19
C PRO A 246 16.96 37.83 17.77
N GLY A 247 17.48 38.70 16.90
CA GLY A 247 18.86 38.61 16.35
C GLY A 247 18.99 37.87 15.03
N VAL A 248 17.90 37.36 14.46
CA VAL A 248 17.87 36.76 13.13
C VAL A 248 17.39 37.78 12.11
N TYR A 249 18.24 38.11 11.12
CA TYR A 249 17.96 39.14 10.11
C TYR A 249 17.55 38.56 8.74
N GLY A 250 17.73 37.27 8.52
CA GLY A 250 17.37 36.63 7.26
C GLY A 250 17.46 35.10 7.33
N VAL A 251 16.77 34.44 6.40
CA VAL A 251 16.81 33.00 6.21
C VAL A 251 17.12 32.78 4.73
N HIS A 252 18.25 32.16 4.43
CA HIS A 252 18.66 31.81 3.08
C HIS A 252 18.70 30.28 2.94
N ASP A 253 18.11 29.77 1.86
CA ASP A 253 18.13 28.35 1.46
C ASP A 253 17.81 27.38 2.63
N PRO A 254 16.65 27.48 3.28
CA PRO A 254 16.29 26.53 4.33
C PRO A 254 16.17 25.14 3.73
N VAL A 255 17.03 24.24 4.16
CA VAL A 255 17.00 22.83 3.78
C VAL A 255 16.29 22.04 4.89
N SER A 256 15.17 21.44 4.56
CA SER A 256 14.48 20.54 5.46
C SER A 256 14.80 19.09 5.09
N TYR A 257 15.43 18.39 6.00
CA TYR A 257 15.51 16.93 5.92
C TYR A 257 14.35 16.35 6.72
N THR A 258 13.36 15.79 6.04
CA THR A 258 12.28 15.04 6.70
C THR A 258 12.84 13.75 7.28
N HIS A 259 13.53 13.83 8.41
CA HIS A 259 13.76 12.67 9.26
C HIS A 259 12.53 12.47 10.14
N LEU A 260 12.07 11.24 10.28
CA LEU A 260 11.04 10.81 11.24
C LEU A 260 11.43 11.04 12.71
N ARG A 261 12.57 11.68 12.96
CA ARG A 261 12.98 12.29 14.23
C ARG A 261 13.22 13.77 13.99
N ALA A 262 12.23 14.57 14.33
CA ALA A 262 12.36 16.01 14.49
C ALA A 262 13.36 16.34 15.62
N HIS A 263 14.65 16.38 15.34
CA HIS A 263 15.63 16.91 16.28
C HIS A 263 16.85 17.59 15.68
N GLU A 264 16.94 17.74 14.34
CA GLU A 264 18.05 18.51 13.81
C GLU A 264 17.58 19.42 12.67
N THR A 265 17.15 20.61 13.00
CA THR A 265 17.17 21.75 12.09
C THR A 265 18.60 22.30 12.10
N SER A 266 19.43 21.92 11.13
CA SER A 266 20.64 22.65 10.84
C SER A 266 20.25 23.93 10.08
N ALA A 267 19.80 24.96 10.78
CA ALA A 267 19.78 26.30 10.24
C ALA A 267 21.23 26.78 10.24
N GLN A 268 21.83 26.99 9.07
CA GLN A 268 23.01 27.83 8.99
C GLN A 268 22.57 29.26 9.28
N LEU A 269 22.65 29.63 10.56
CA LEU A 269 22.53 31.01 11.00
C LEU A 269 23.79 31.76 10.54
N VAL A 270 23.67 32.57 9.51
CA VAL A 270 24.64 33.62 9.21
C VAL A 270 24.28 34.79 10.12
N CYS A 271 25.08 35.00 11.16
CA CYS A 271 25.05 36.22 11.99
C CYS A 271 25.68 37.36 11.24
#